data_54e5762aadf534a9da9e5e4cdc4413de
#
_entry.id   54e5762aadf534a9da9e5e4cdc4413de
#
_cell.length_a   1.000
_cell.length_b   1.000
_cell.length_c   1.000
_cell.angle_alpha   90.00
_cell.angle_beta   90.00
_cell.angle_gamma   90.00
#
_symmetry.space_group_name_H-M   'P 1'
#
loop_
_entity.id
_entity.type
_entity.pdbx_description
1 polymer ?
#
loop_
_entity_poly.entity_id
_entity_poly.type
_entity_poly.pdbx_seq_one_letter_code
_entity_poly.pdbx_strand_id
1 'polypeptide(L)'
;MANRFILNETSYFGAGARENLVPELTGRGLKKVMFVTDKVLLECGVATKVTAELDKAGIAYEIYSDVKANPTVANVQTGVAKFKEMGADSLVAVGGGSVMDTAKAVGIIIANPDFADVVSLEGVADTKNKSVPLIALPTTSGTAAEVTINYVITDEANKKKMVCVDPKDIPVVAIVDSDLMMGMPKGLCASTGMDALTHAIEGYITKGAWELSNMVELRAIELIAGSLYDSVQGDPKARETMALAQYIAGMGFSNVGLGIVHSMAHPLGAFYDTPHGVANALLLPYVMEYNAESPAKPKYKAIAKAMGVQGTENMTDEEGVKAAVEAVRKLSLSINIPQKLHEINVKEEDLKDLSVAAFNDVCTGGNPRET
;
A
#
# COMPACT_ATOMS: atom_id res chain seq x y z
N MET A 1 8.47 15.57 -21.50
CA MET A 1 9.17 15.21 -20.26
C MET A 1 9.48 13.73 -20.29
N ALA A 2 10.61 13.27 -19.73
CA ALA A 2 10.90 11.85 -19.64
C ALA A 2 10.10 11.23 -18.47
N ASN A 3 9.48 10.09 -18.71
CA ASN A 3 8.84 9.31 -17.64
C ASN A 3 9.90 8.49 -16.91
N ARG A 4 9.80 8.44 -15.56
CA ARG A 4 10.68 7.64 -14.70
C ARG A 4 9.87 6.48 -14.12
N PHE A 5 10.52 5.32 -13.97
CA PHE A 5 9.93 4.14 -13.35
C PHE A 5 10.92 3.55 -12.36
N ILE A 6 10.54 3.46 -11.08
CA ILE A 6 11.40 3.01 -9.98
C ILE A 6 10.82 1.72 -9.42
N LEU A 7 11.69 0.73 -9.22
CA LEU A 7 11.37 -0.56 -8.63
C LEU A 7 12.47 -0.99 -7.66
N ASN A 8 12.22 -2.05 -6.89
CA ASN A 8 13.23 -2.73 -6.08
C ASN A 8 14.40 -3.22 -6.95
N GLU A 9 15.56 -3.39 -6.35
CA GLU A 9 16.70 -4.04 -7.04
C GLU A 9 16.40 -5.51 -7.34
N THR A 10 15.71 -6.20 -6.42
CA THR A 10 15.31 -7.60 -6.57
C THR A 10 13.95 -7.85 -5.91
N SER A 11 13.16 -8.75 -6.49
CA SER A 11 11.89 -9.17 -5.91
C SER A 11 11.66 -10.68 -6.09
N TYR A 12 11.15 -11.34 -5.05
CA TYR A 12 10.84 -12.76 -5.02
C TYR A 12 9.36 -12.99 -4.77
N PHE A 13 8.76 -13.98 -5.41
CA PHE A 13 7.33 -14.25 -5.35
C PHE A 13 7.02 -15.73 -5.16
N GLY A 14 5.94 -16.01 -4.43
CA GLY A 14 5.38 -17.34 -4.26
C GLY A 14 5.56 -17.90 -2.85
N ALA A 15 4.92 -19.04 -2.59
CA ALA A 15 4.99 -19.73 -1.30
C ALA A 15 6.44 -20.13 -0.98
N GLY A 16 6.91 -19.86 0.23
CA GLY A 16 8.29 -20.14 0.66
C GLY A 16 9.34 -19.14 0.18
N ALA A 17 8.96 -18.07 -0.54
CA ALA A 17 9.92 -17.06 -1.04
C ALA A 17 10.82 -16.48 0.06
N ARG A 18 10.38 -16.49 1.34
CA ARG A 18 11.15 -16.03 2.51
C ARG A 18 12.52 -16.72 2.67
N GLU A 19 12.69 -17.91 2.09
CA GLU A 19 13.99 -18.63 2.11
C GLU A 19 15.10 -17.84 1.41
N ASN A 20 14.75 -16.84 0.55
CA ASN A 20 15.71 -15.95 -0.09
C ASN A 20 16.22 -14.82 0.85
N LEU A 21 15.64 -14.66 2.05
CA LEU A 21 16.05 -13.60 2.98
C LEU A 21 17.53 -13.73 3.38
N VAL A 22 17.95 -14.92 3.80
CA VAL A 22 19.32 -15.16 4.24
C VAL A 22 20.34 -15.02 3.10
N PRO A 23 20.13 -15.58 1.90
CA PRO A 23 20.95 -15.29 0.73
C PRO A 23 21.11 -13.79 0.42
N GLU A 24 20.04 -13.01 0.47
CA GLU A 24 20.08 -11.56 0.22
C GLU A 24 20.87 -10.80 1.31
N LEU A 25 20.64 -11.10 2.59
CA LEU A 25 21.42 -10.51 3.69
C LEU A 25 22.91 -10.84 3.55
N THR A 26 23.25 -12.10 3.33
CA THR A 26 24.62 -12.57 3.23
C THR A 26 25.32 -12.02 1.99
N GLY A 27 24.65 -12.04 0.83
CA GLY A 27 25.19 -11.51 -0.43
C GLY A 27 25.49 -10.02 -0.39
N ARG A 28 24.75 -9.27 0.44
CA ARG A 28 24.95 -7.83 0.67
C ARG A 28 25.92 -7.54 1.84
N GLY A 29 26.39 -8.57 2.53
CA GLY A 29 27.31 -8.43 3.68
C GLY A 29 26.68 -7.86 4.94
N LEU A 30 25.33 -7.94 5.06
CA LEU A 30 24.56 -7.45 6.20
C LEU A 30 24.62 -8.48 7.34
N LYS A 31 24.88 -7.99 8.57
CA LYS A 31 25.22 -8.87 9.70
C LYS A 31 24.33 -8.69 10.92
N LYS A 32 23.73 -7.53 11.08
CA LYS A 32 22.93 -7.21 12.26
C LYS A 32 21.63 -6.52 11.87
N VAL A 33 20.54 -7.24 11.96
CA VAL A 33 19.22 -6.85 11.47
C VAL A 33 18.39 -6.23 12.59
N MET A 34 17.80 -5.06 12.37
CA MET A 34 16.62 -4.66 13.11
C MET A 34 15.37 -5.25 12.42
N PHE A 35 14.73 -6.22 13.11
CA PHE A 35 13.54 -6.90 12.62
C PHE A 35 12.29 -6.10 13.04
N VAL A 36 11.64 -5.44 12.08
CA VAL A 36 10.47 -4.60 12.31
C VAL A 36 9.20 -5.40 12.03
N THR A 37 8.30 -5.47 13.00
CA THR A 37 7.01 -6.17 12.89
C THR A 37 5.99 -5.55 13.84
N ASP A 38 4.83 -6.16 14.02
CA ASP A 38 3.86 -5.81 15.05
C ASP A 38 3.61 -6.97 16.04
N LYS A 39 2.97 -6.64 17.16
CA LYS A 39 2.73 -7.61 18.23
C LYS A 39 1.80 -8.75 17.79
N VAL A 40 0.81 -8.45 16.94
CA VAL A 40 -0.16 -9.46 16.46
C VAL A 40 0.53 -10.52 15.61
N LEU A 41 1.46 -10.11 14.75
CA LEU A 41 2.23 -11.02 13.88
C LEU A 41 3.22 -11.90 14.68
N LEU A 42 3.71 -11.41 15.81
CA LEU A 42 4.49 -12.22 16.75
C LEU A 42 3.59 -13.26 17.45
N GLU A 43 2.45 -12.83 17.99
CA GLU A 43 1.52 -13.67 18.72
C GLU A 43 0.90 -14.78 17.86
N CYS A 44 0.55 -14.47 16.59
CA CYS A 44 -0.01 -15.45 15.67
C CYS A 44 1.05 -16.30 14.94
N GLY A 45 2.34 -16.06 15.20
CA GLY A 45 3.45 -16.86 14.69
C GLY A 45 3.84 -16.59 13.23
N VAL A 46 3.26 -15.56 12.56
CA VAL A 46 3.64 -15.21 11.19
C VAL A 46 5.07 -14.68 11.15
N ALA A 47 5.41 -13.74 12.04
CA ALA A 47 6.76 -13.19 12.14
C ALA A 47 7.80 -14.29 12.48
N THR A 48 7.42 -15.27 13.31
CA THR A 48 8.28 -16.39 13.70
C THR A 48 8.72 -17.27 12.52
N LYS A 49 7.89 -17.37 11.46
CA LYS A 49 8.29 -18.08 10.25
C LYS A 49 9.52 -17.46 9.59
N VAL A 50 9.68 -16.14 9.71
CA VAL A 50 10.80 -15.41 9.12
C VAL A 50 12.00 -15.38 10.06
N THR A 51 11.78 -15.13 11.38
CA THR A 51 12.91 -15.17 12.33
C THR A 51 13.55 -16.57 12.41
N ALA A 52 12.79 -17.64 12.17
CA ALA A 52 13.34 -18.99 12.09
C ALA A 52 14.39 -19.17 10.98
N GLU A 53 14.28 -18.43 9.87
CA GLU A 53 15.33 -18.45 8.82
C GLU A 53 16.59 -17.73 9.30
N LEU A 54 16.45 -16.62 10.04
CA LEU A 54 17.59 -15.90 10.63
C LEU A 54 18.29 -16.74 11.70
N ASP A 55 17.52 -17.41 12.57
CA ASP A 55 18.02 -18.30 13.63
C ASP A 55 18.83 -19.47 13.05
N LYS A 56 18.30 -20.14 12.01
CA LYS A 56 19.00 -21.25 11.32
C LYS A 56 20.36 -20.81 10.75
N ALA A 57 20.42 -19.58 10.26
CA ALA A 57 21.63 -19.03 9.63
C ALA A 57 22.58 -18.36 10.64
N GLY A 58 22.18 -18.21 11.89
CA GLY A 58 22.96 -17.49 12.89
C GLY A 58 23.11 -15.99 12.63
N ILE A 59 22.17 -15.39 11.87
CA ILE A 59 22.13 -13.94 11.64
C ILE A 59 21.64 -13.24 12.91
N ALA A 60 22.41 -12.28 13.40
CA ALA A 60 22.05 -11.51 14.58
C ALA A 60 20.90 -10.54 14.28
N TYR A 61 19.86 -10.55 15.11
CA TYR A 61 18.76 -9.60 14.99
C TYR A 61 18.18 -9.20 16.35
N GLU A 62 17.52 -8.06 16.37
CA GLU A 62 16.66 -7.66 17.49
C GLU A 62 15.31 -7.21 16.93
N ILE A 63 14.23 -7.55 17.67
CA ILE A 63 12.87 -7.24 17.26
C ILE A 63 12.47 -5.85 17.73
N TYR A 64 11.89 -5.06 16.82
CA TYR A 64 11.13 -3.86 17.09
C TYR A 64 9.68 -4.10 16.72
N SER A 65 8.80 -4.20 17.70
CA SER A 65 7.37 -4.53 17.51
C SER A 65 6.41 -3.49 18.09
N ASP A 66 6.91 -2.32 18.46
CA ASP A 66 6.07 -1.22 18.95
C ASP A 66 5.54 -0.38 17.77
N VAL A 67 4.88 -1.05 16.83
CA VAL A 67 4.26 -0.45 15.63
C VAL A 67 2.75 -0.48 15.80
N LYS A 68 2.10 0.68 15.64
CA LYS A 68 0.64 0.81 15.65
C LYS A 68 0.06 0.64 14.25
N ALA A 69 -1.23 0.29 14.16
CA ALA A 69 -1.97 0.15 12.90
C ALA A 69 -1.96 1.43 12.03
N ASN A 70 -1.91 2.60 12.65
CA ASN A 70 -1.64 3.88 12.01
C ASN A 70 -0.34 4.39 12.61
N PRO A 71 0.84 4.17 11.99
CA PRO A 71 2.12 4.45 12.62
C PRO A 71 2.27 5.94 12.88
N THR A 72 2.77 6.26 14.07
CA THR A 72 2.86 7.64 14.56
C THR A 72 4.30 8.16 14.50
N VAL A 73 4.45 9.48 14.62
CA VAL A 73 5.76 10.12 14.80
C VAL A 73 6.56 9.44 15.93
N ALA A 74 5.90 9.13 17.06
CA ALA A 74 6.55 8.48 18.19
C ALA A 74 7.07 7.06 17.84
N ASN A 75 6.32 6.26 17.06
CA ASN A 75 6.79 4.95 16.61
C ASN A 75 8.08 5.07 15.79
N VAL A 76 8.14 6.02 14.87
CA VAL A 76 9.35 6.23 14.04
C VAL A 76 10.53 6.66 14.91
N GLN A 77 10.35 7.64 15.80
CA GLN A 77 11.44 8.15 16.66
C GLN A 77 11.99 7.06 17.59
N THR A 78 11.10 6.24 18.17
CA THR A 78 11.51 5.09 18.99
C THR A 78 12.27 4.05 18.16
N GLY A 79 11.79 3.78 16.93
CA GLY A 79 12.47 2.87 15.99
C GLY A 79 13.88 3.36 15.61
N VAL A 80 14.04 4.66 15.35
CA VAL A 80 15.35 5.29 15.07
C VAL A 80 16.29 5.13 16.26
N ALA A 81 15.80 5.40 17.48
CA ALA A 81 16.59 5.22 18.70
C ALA A 81 17.03 3.75 18.87
N LYS A 82 16.11 2.82 18.68
CA LYS A 82 16.38 1.37 18.78
C LYS A 82 17.41 0.90 17.75
N PHE A 83 17.31 1.34 16.49
CA PHE A 83 18.26 1.02 15.44
C PHE A 83 19.69 1.45 15.82
N LYS A 84 19.85 2.67 16.34
CA LYS A 84 21.14 3.21 16.80
C LYS A 84 21.68 2.46 18.02
N GLU A 85 20.85 2.21 19.01
CA GLU A 85 21.20 1.49 20.23
C GLU A 85 21.78 0.11 19.93
N MET A 86 21.11 -0.65 19.08
CA MET A 86 21.56 -1.98 18.73
C MET A 86 22.72 -2.00 17.73
N GLY A 87 23.02 -0.89 17.08
CA GLY A 87 24.05 -0.81 16.04
C GLY A 87 23.73 -1.71 14.84
N ALA A 88 22.49 -1.68 14.39
CA ALA A 88 22.03 -2.43 13.20
C ALA A 88 22.66 -1.86 11.93
N ASP A 89 22.78 -2.71 10.91
CA ASP A 89 23.26 -2.34 9.57
C ASP A 89 22.17 -2.44 8.50
N SER A 90 21.02 -3.00 8.87
CA SER A 90 19.91 -3.27 7.95
C SER A 90 18.56 -3.39 8.67
N LEU A 91 17.50 -3.30 7.88
CA LEU A 91 16.12 -3.49 8.31
C LEU A 91 15.51 -4.69 7.58
N VAL A 92 14.79 -5.53 8.31
CA VAL A 92 13.89 -6.54 7.76
C VAL A 92 12.50 -6.23 8.28
N ALA A 93 11.59 -5.81 7.40
CA ALA A 93 10.21 -5.49 7.75
C ALA A 93 9.28 -6.65 7.39
N VAL A 94 8.58 -7.20 8.39
CA VAL A 94 7.60 -8.26 8.20
C VAL A 94 6.24 -7.78 8.72
N GLY A 95 5.35 -7.42 7.81
CA GLY A 95 4.06 -6.86 8.20
C GLY A 95 3.23 -6.28 7.07
N GLY A 96 2.15 -5.61 7.44
CA GLY A 96 1.37 -4.79 6.52
C GLY A 96 1.98 -3.40 6.29
N GLY A 97 1.23 -2.51 5.66
CA GLY A 97 1.66 -1.14 5.33
C GLY A 97 2.26 -0.39 6.51
N SER A 98 1.63 -0.46 7.68
CA SER A 98 2.12 0.26 8.89
C SER A 98 3.53 -0.14 9.33
N VAL A 99 3.85 -1.43 9.23
CA VAL A 99 5.19 -1.94 9.54
C VAL A 99 6.19 -1.48 8.49
N MET A 100 5.81 -1.55 7.21
CA MET A 100 6.64 -1.10 6.08
C MET A 100 6.92 0.40 6.16
N ASP A 101 5.90 1.21 6.40
CA ASP A 101 5.99 2.66 6.51
C ASP A 101 6.91 3.09 7.67
N THR A 102 6.76 2.42 8.83
CA THR A 102 7.66 2.65 9.97
C THR A 102 9.11 2.31 9.61
N ALA A 103 9.35 1.17 8.96
CA ALA A 103 10.69 0.74 8.58
C ALA A 103 11.33 1.68 7.55
N LYS A 104 10.57 2.14 6.54
CA LYS A 104 11.03 3.12 5.56
C LYS A 104 11.41 4.44 6.24
N ALA A 105 10.53 4.98 7.09
CA ALA A 105 10.80 6.21 7.83
C ALA A 105 12.04 6.10 8.71
N VAL A 106 12.22 4.99 9.44
CA VAL A 106 13.42 4.73 10.22
C VAL A 106 14.66 4.70 9.33
N GLY A 107 14.61 3.92 8.24
CA GLY A 107 15.76 3.72 7.37
C GLY A 107 16.24 4.99 6.69
N ILE A 108 15.32 5.85 6.22
CA ILE A 108 15.69 7.11 5.56
C ILE A 108 16.26 8.13 6.55
N ILE A 109 15.71 8.20 7.78
CA ILE A 109 16.23 9.08 8.86
C ILE A 109 17.65 8.68 9.27
N ILE A 110 17.91 7.38 9.44
CA ILE A 110 19.25 6.88 9.82
C ILE A 110 20.29 7.30 8.79
N ALA A 111 19.96 7.23 7.50
CA ALA A 111 20.86 7.60 6.41
C ALA A 111 20.96 9.13 6.18
N ASN A 112 19.99 9.90 6.69
CA ASN A 112 19.88 11.34 6.49
C ASN A 112 19.63 12.07 7.83
N PRO A 113 20.64 12.19 8.70
CA PRO A 113 20.47 12.74 10.07
C PRO A 113 19.99 14.20 10.12
N ASP A 114 20.10 14.94 9.03
CA ASP A 114 19.53 16.30 8.92
C ASP A 114 17.99 16.30 8.96
N PHE A 115 17.39 15.15 8.70
CA PHE A 115 15.95 14.89 8.77
C PHE A 115 15.59 14.03 10.00
N ALA A 116 16.23 14.26 11.13
CA ALA A 116 16.03 13.45 12.34
C ALA A 116 14.58 13.49 12.88
N ASP A 117 13.84 14.55 12.61
CA ASP A 117 12.40 14.63 12.87
C ASP A 117 11.62 14.16 11.64
N VAL A 118 10.84 13.08 11.77
CA VAL A 118 10.04 12.52 10.66
C VAL A 118 9.05 13.53 10.06
N VAL A 119 8.61 14.54 10.83
CA VAL A 119 7.72 15.61 10.32
C VAL A 119 8.39 16.39 9.19
N SER A 120 9.73 16.54 9.23
CA SER A 120 10.48 17.22 8.18
C SER A 120 10.54 16.47 6.84
N LEU A 121 10.08 15.22 6.81
CA LEU A 121 10.02 14.38 5.60
C LEU A 121 8.69 14.44 4.87
N GLU A 122 7.70 15.18 5.38
CA GLU A 122 6.40 15.30 4.72
C GLU A 122 6.52 15.85 3.29
N GLY A 123 5.78 15.26 2.37
CA GLY A 123 5.84 15.59 0.94
C GLY A 123 7.08 15.00 0.28
N VAL A 124 7.80 15.82 -0.47
CA VAL A 124 9.04 15.44 -1.16
C VAL A 124 10.21 16.13 -0.49
N ALA A 125 10.88 15.46 0.43
CA ALA A 125 12.04 15.99 1.13
C ALA A 125 13.33 15.84 0.28
N ASP A 126 14.26 16.81 0.42
CA ASP A 126 15.53 16.80 -0.32
C ASP A 126 16.59 15.96 0.41
N THR A 127 16.27 14.71 0.70
CA THR A 127 17.23 13.75 1.27
C THR A 127 18.42 13.55 0.33
N LYS A 128 19.59 13.22 0.87
CA LYS A 128 20.81 13.07 0.06
C LYS A 128 21.19 11.60 -0.15
N ASN A 129 21.00 10.79 0.87
CA ASN A 129 21.43 9.39 0.89
C ASN A 129 20.24 8.44 0.71
N LYS A 130 20.47 7.29 0.08
CA LYS A 130 19.53 6.17 0.10
C LYS A 130 19.32 5.71 1.55
N SER A 131 18.13 5.23 1.86
CA SER A 131 17.83 4.52 3.11
C SER A 131 18.88 3.44 3.42
N VAL A 132 19.05 3.08 4.67
CA VAL A 132 19.76 1.84 5.01
C VAL A 132 19.06 0.66 4.31
N PRO A 133 19.79 -0.42 3.97
CA PRO A 133 19.18 -1.55 3.29
C PRO A 133 17.95 -2.07 4.02
N LEU A 134 16.81 -2.09 3.32
CA LEU A 134 15.52 -2.59 3.80
C LEU A 134 15.10 -3.77 2.93
N ILE A 135 14.86 -4.93 3.57
CA ILE A 135 14.23 -6.09 2.94
C ILE A 135 12.80 -6.19 3.48
N ALA A 136 11.82 -6.18 2.58
CA ALA A 136 10.41 -6.09 2.91
C ALA A 136 9.66 -7.39 2.61
N LEU A 137 8.97 -7.94 3.62
CA LEU A 137 8.14 -9.15 3.51
C LEU A 137 6.69 -8.79 3.89
N PRO A 138 5.81 -8.49 2.91
CA PRO A 138 4.44 -8.12 3.19
C PRO A 138 3.62 -9.31 3.75
N THR A 139 2.70 -9.00 4.67
CA THR A 139 1.75 -9.97 5.24
C THR A 139 0.31 -9.65 4.88
N THR A 140 0.09 -8.59 4.12
CA THR A 140 -1.22 -8.17 3.57
C THR A 140 -1.12 -7.98 2.07
N SER A 141 -2.21 -8.17 1.35
CA SER A 141 -2.30 -7.99 -0.10
C SER A 141 -3.08 -6.72 -0.45
N GLY A 142 -2.50 -5.55 -0.16
CA GLY A 142 -3.18 -4.26 -0.34
C GLY A 142 -2.27 -3.10 -0.69
N THR A 143 -1.46 -2.65 0.26
CA THR A 143 -0.73 -1.38 0.18
C THR A 143 0.44 -1.37 -0.80
N ALA A 144 0.98 -2.55 -1.14
CA ALA A 144 2.19 -2.67 -1.95
C ALA A 144 3.39 -1.85 -1.42
N ALA A 145 3.44 -1.59 -0.11
CA ALA A 145 4.47 -0.74 0.49
C ALA A 145 5.89 -1.28 0.31
N GLU A 146 6.03 -2.56 0.01
CA GLU A 146 7.30 -3.22 -0.33
C GLU A 146 7.88 -2.78 -1.69
N VAL A 147 7.08 -2.16 -2.58
CA VAL A 147 7.53 -1.72 -3.91
C VAL A 147 7.29 -0.23 -4.16
N THR A 148 6.81 0.51 -3.16
CA THR A 148 6.49 1.93 -3.32
C THR A 148 7.58 2.85 -2.80
N ILE A 149 7.61 4.07 -3.34
CA ILE A 149 8.52 5.16 -2.94
C ILE A 149 7.89 6.08 -1.89
N ASN A 150 6.74 5.73 -1.36
CA ASN A 150 6.01 6.52 -0.37
C ASN A 150 5.76 5.73 0.91
N TYR A 151 5.57 6.45 1.99
CA TYR A 151 5.14 5.94 3.29
C TYR A 151 4.26 6.99 3.99
N VAL A 152 3.41 6.55 4.91
CA VAL A 152 2.43 7.40 5.57
C VAL A 152 2.60 7.31 7.08
N ILE A 153 2.85 8.45 7.72
CA ILE A 153 3.01 8.56 9.18
C ILE A 153 1.94 9.51 9.73
N THR A 154 1.36 9.14 10.85
CA THR A 154 0.34 9.94 11.54
C THR A 154 1.01 10.94 12.45
N ASP A 155 0.80 12.22 12.17
CA ASP A 155 1.08 13.31 13.10
C ASP A 155 -0.12 13.47 14.05
N GLU A 156 -0.03 12.88 15.22
CA GLU A 156 -1.10 12.90 16.23
C GLU A 156 -1.34 14.32 16.78
N ALA A 157 -0.28 15.16 16.81
CA ALA A 157 -0.37 16.52 17.32
C ALA A 157 -1.21 17.42 16.41
N ASN A 158 -1.07 17.26 15.09
CA ASN A 158 -1.79 18.03 14.08
C ASN A 158 -2.99 17.26 13.49
N LYS A 159 -3.30 16.05 13.97
CA LYS A 159 -4.37 15.17 13.48
C LYS A 159 -4.31 14.97 11.96
N LYS A 160 -3.12 14.71 11.45
CA LYS A 160 -2.85 14.66 10.02
C LYS A 160 -2.14 13.36 9.66
N LYS A 161 -2.48 12.78 8.50
CA LYS A 161 -1.68 11.76 7.84
C LYS A 161 -0.69 12.43 6.92
N MET A 162 0.60 12.30 7.24
CA MET A 162 1.69 12.82 6.43
C MET A 162 2.08 11.78 5.39
N VAL A 163 1.91 12.13 4.12
CA VAL A 163 2.43 11.31 3.00
C VAL A 163 3.84 11.80 2.70
N CYS A 164 4.81 10.92 2.83
CA CYS A 164 6.21 11.16 2.50
C CYS A 164 6.54 10.42 1.22
N VAL A 165 7.22 11.07 0.29
CA VAL A 165 7.58 10.51 -1.02
C VAL A 165 9.07 10.68 -1.25
N ASP A 166 9.81 9.57 -1.26
CA ASP A 166 11.25 9.58 -1.50
C ASP A 166 11.69 8.34 -2.31
N PRO A 167 12.15 8.50 -3.55
CA PRO A 167 12.70 7.39 -4.34
C PRO A 167 13.86 6.64 -3.69
N LYS A 168 14.47 7.22 -2.66
CA LYS A 168 15.62 6.64 -1.95
C LYS A 168 15.23 5.73 -0.79
N ASP A 169 13.93 5.68 -0.45
CA ASP A 169 13.43 4.84 0.64
C ASP A 169 12.86 3.50 0.18
N ILE A 170 12.73 3.28 -1.14
CA ILE A 170 12.20 2.02 -1.66
C ILE A 170 13.02 0.84 -1.10
N PRO A 171 12.37 -0.22 -0.60
CA PRO A 171 13.08 -1.42 -0.16
C PRO A 171 13.99 -1.98 -1.25
N VAL A 172 15.22 -2.33 -0.92
CA VAL A 172 16.16 -2.89 -1.90
C VAL A 172 15.72 -4.28 -2.38
N VAL A 173 15.06 -5.05 -1.50
CA VAL A 173 14.48 -6.35 -1.81
C VAL A 173 13.05 -6.43 -1.33
N ALA A 174 12.15 -6.93 -2.17
CA ALA A 174 10.81 -7.33 -1.79
C ALA A 174 10.69 -8.86 -1.86
N ILE A 175 10.17 -9.48 -0.79
CA ILE A 175 9.94 -10.93 -0.72
C ILE A 175 8.44 -11.15 -0.49
N VAL A 176 7.71 -11.36 -1.55
CA VAL A 176 6.26 -11.54 -1.55
C VAL A 176 5.93 -13.02 -1.36
N ASP A 177 6.02 -13.48 -0.11
CA ASP A 177 5.76 -14.86 0.30
C ASP A 177 4.29 -15.02 0.69
N SER A 178 3.51 -15.69 -0.17
CA SER A 178 2.08 -15.90 0.07
C SER A 178 1.77 -16.69 1.35
N ASP A 179 2.68 -17.53 1.85
CA ASP A 179 2.51 -18.25 3.13
C ASP A 179 2.38 -17.30 4.34
N LEU A 180 2.92 -16.09 4.25
CA LEU A 180 2.81 -15.07 5.29
C LEU A 180 1.42 -14.39 5.31
N MET A 181 0.65 -14.52 4.23
CA MET A 181 -0.67 -13.92 4.04
C MET A 181 -1.82 -14.90 4.29
N MET A 182 -1.56 -16.21 4.41
CA MET A 182 -2.60 -17.25 4.53
C MET A 182 -3.48 -17.09 5.77
N GLY A 183 -2.96 -16.49 6.84
CA GLY A 183 -3.67 -16.26 8.11
C GLY A 183 -4.52 -15.00 8.17
N MET A 184 -4.58 -14.18 7.10
CA MET A 184 -5.35 -12.93 7.15
C MET A 184 -6.83 -13.17 7.48
N PRO A 185 -7.41 -12.43 8.46
CA PRO A 185 -8.86 -12.43 8.69
C PRO A 185 -9.63 -11.96 7.44
N LYS A 186 -10.85 -12.51 7.23
CA LYS A 186 -11.68 -12.18 6.05
C LYS A 186 -11.89 -10.68 5.84
N GLY A 187 -12.18 -9.93 6.91
CA GLY A 187 -12.40 -8.48 6.83
C GLY A 187 -11.14 -7.72 6.41
N LEU A 188 -9.96 -8.13 6.93
CA LEU A 188 -8.68 -7.54 6.51
C LEU A 188 -8.38 -7.89 5.06
N CYS A 189 -8.56 -9.14 4.65
CA CYS A 189 -8.37 -9.57 3.27
C CYS A 189 -9.27 -8.80 2.29
N ALA A 190 -10.54 -8.58 2.66
CA ALA A 190 -11.50 -7.82 1.85
C ALA A 190 -11.09 -6.36 1.70
N SER A 191 -10.80 -5.68 2.82
CA SER A 191 -10.45 -4.26 2.81
C SER A 191 -9.12 -4.00 2.11
N THR A 192 -8.08 -4.80 2.38
CA THR A 192 -6.78 -4.62 1.72
C THR A 192 -6.84 -4.98 0.23
N GLY A 193 -7.61 -6.00 -0.16
CA GLY A 193 -7.78 -6.34 -1.57
C GLY A 193 -8.54 -5.27 -2.37
N MET A 194 -9.55 -4.63 -1.76
CA MET A 194 -10.21 -3.47 -2.37
C MET A 194 -9.30 -2.24 -2.41
N ASP A 195 -8.41 -2.07 -1.44
CA ASP A 195 -7.36 -1.06 -1.45
C ASP A 195 -6.44 -1.23 -2.66
N ALA A 196 -5.95 -2.45 -2.89
CA ALA A 196 -5.17 -2.78 -4.09
C ALA A 196 -5.93 -2.48 -5.39
N LEU A 197 -7.24 -2.77 -5.43
CA LEU A 197 -8.08 -2.43 -6.59
C LEU A 197 -8.19 -0.93 -6.78
N THR A 198 -8.33 -0.17 -5.68
CA THR A 198 -8.38 1.29 -5.71
C THR A 198 -7.06 1.87 -6.23
N HIS A 199 -5.92 1.38 -5.73
CA HIS A 199 -4.61 1.75 -6.24
C HIS A 199 -4.50 1.54 -7.75
N ALA A 200 -4.89 0.36 -8.24
CA ALA A 200 -4.80 0.02 -9.65
C ALA A 200 -5.73 0.89 -10.52
N ILE A 201 -6.97 1.13 -10.08
CA ILE A 201 -7.91 1.97 -10.84
C ILE A 201 -7.46 3.45 -10.83
N GLU A 202 -7.10 4.02 -9.67
CA GLU A 202 -6.61 5.40 -9.60
C GLU A 202 -5.30 5.57 -10.37
N GLY A 203 -4.33 4.65 -10.20
CA GLY A 203 -3.08 4.65 -10.95
C GLY A 203 -3.28 4.57 -12.47
N TYR A 204 -4.33 3.86 -12.92
CA TYR A 204 -4.67 3.76 -14.34
C TYR A 204 -5.26 5.07 -14.90
N ILE A 205 -6.09 5.79 -14.12
CA ILE A 205 -6.78 6.99 -14.59
C ILE A 205 -6.12 8.31 -14.21
N THR A 206 -5.12 8.32 -13.30
CA THR A 206 -4.44 9.53 -12.84
C THR A 206 -3.81 10.33 -13.98
N LYS A 207 -3.62 11.63 -13.79
CA LYS A 207 -2.94 12.51 -14.77
C LYS A 207 -1.52 12.07 -15.11
N GLY A 208 -0.83 11.41 -14.18
CA GLY A 208 0.53 10.90 -14.36
C GLY A 208 0.62 9.60 -15.17
N ALA A 209 -0.51 8.95 -15.47
CA ALA A 209 -0.55 7.65 -16.13
C ALA A 209 -0.03 7.69 -17.58
N TRP A 210 0.74 6.66 -17.94
CA TRP A 210 1.31 6.49 -19.28
C TRP A 210 1.37 5.00 -19.64
N GLU A 211 1.84 4.65 -20.83
CA GLU A 211 1.71 3.30 -21.41
C GLU A 211 2.20 2.17 -20.48
N LEU A 212 3.40 2.33 -19.88
CA LEU A 212 3.95 1.28 -19.00
C LEU A 212 3.11 1.12 -17.73
N SER A 213 2.72 2.23 -17.08
CA SER A 213 1.86 2.15 -15.89
C SER A 213 0.47 1.60 -16.24
N ASN A 214 -0.11 2.03 -17.36
CA ASN A 214 -1.41 1.52 -17.82
C ASN A 214 -1.41 -0.01 -17.99
N MET A 215 -0.32 -0.57 -18.53
CA MET A 215 -0.18 -2.01 -18.74
C MET A 215 -0.19 -2.78 -17.42
N VAL A 216 0.57 -2.33 -16.43
CA VAL A 216 0.64 -3.03 -15.13
C VAL A 216 -0.64 -2.84 -14.32
N GLU A 217 -1.25 -1.65 -14.34
CA GLU A 217 -2.49 -1.38 -13.60
C GLU A 217 -3.68 -2.18 -14.15
N LEU A 218 -3.86 -2.27 -15.46
CA LEU A 218 -4.92 -3.11 -16.04
C LEU A 218 -4.73 -4.58 -15.69
N ARG A 219 -3.49 -5.07 -15.66
CA ARG A 219 -3.22 -6.44 -15.25
C ARG A 219 -3.50 -6.65 -13.77
N ALA A 220 -3.18 -5.69 -12.91
CA ALA A 220 -3.53 -5.73 -11.50
C ALA A 220 -5.06 -5.80 -11.30
N ILE A 221 -5.83 -4.93 -11.97
CA ILE A 221 -7.30 -4.95 -11.92
C ILE A 221 -7.85 -6.34 -12.30
N GLU A 222 -7.37 -6.92 -13.39
CA GLU A 222 -7.81 -8.24 -13.87
C GLU A 222 -7.55 -9.34 -12.83
N LEU A 223 -6.34 -9.39 -12.26
CA LEU A 223 -5.97 -10.38 -11.26
C LEU A 223 -6.78 -10.23 -9.97
N ILE A 224 -6.96 -8.98 -9.50
CA ILE A 224 -7.74 -8.68 -8.28
C ILE A 224 -9.20 -9.06 -8.49
N ALA A 225 -9.81 -8.61 -9.59
CA ALA A 225 -11.21 -8.92 -9.89
C ALA A 225 -11.50 -10.43 -9.98
N GLY A 226 -10.55 -11.20 -10.53
CA GLY A 226 -10.67 -12.64 -10.66
C GLY A 226 -10.35 -13.45 -9.40
N SER A 227 -9.78 -12.83 -8.35
CA SER A 227 -9.28 -13.60 -7.21
C SER A 227 -9.73 -13.09 -5.84
N LEU A 228 -10.13 -11.81 -5.71
CA LEU A 228 -10.39 -11.21 -4.40
C LEU A 228 -11.50 -11.93 -3.63
N TYR A 229 -12.63 -12.27 -4.30
CA TYR A 229 -13.71 -12.98 -3.63
C TYR A 229 -13.24 -14.31 -3.02
N ASP A 230 -12.59 -15.15 -3.81
CA ASP A 230 -12.10 -16.45 -3.36
C ASP A 230 -10.98 -16.33 -2.31
N SER A 231 -10.12 -15.32 -2.44
CA SER A 231 -9.10 -14.97 -1.44
C SER A 231 -9.74 -14.65 -0.08
N VAL A 232 -10.84 -13.89 -0.05
CA VAL A 232 -11.61 -13.58 1.17
C VAL A 232 -12.25 -14.85 1.74
N GLN A 233 -12.67 -15.80 0.89
CA GLN A 233 -13.18 -17.10 1.35
C GLN A 233 -12.07 -18.02 1.89
N GLY A 234 -10.79 -17.68 1.66
CA GLY A 234 -9.63 -18.40 2.18
C GLY A 234 -8.97 -19.36 1.20
N ASP A 235 -9.29 -19.25 -0.11
CA ASP A 235 -8.62 -20.06 -1.13
C ASP A 235 -7.13 -19.71 -1.22
N PRO A 236 -6.20 -20.68 -1.03
CA PRO A 236 -4.78 -20.40 -0.98
C PRO A 236 -4.22 -19.88 -2.31
N LYS A 237 -4.74 -20.39 -3.44
CA LYS A 237 -4.28 -19.98 -4.78
C LYS A 237 -4.74 -18.56 -5.09
N ALA A 238 -5.96 -18.21 -4.69
CA ALA A 238 -6.46 -16.85 -4.82
C ALA A 238 -5.66 -15.88 -3.93
N ARG A 239 -5.28 -16.26 -2.71
CA ARG A 239 -4.38 -15.46 -1.84
C ARG A 239 -3.01 -15.26 -2.45
N GLU A 240 -2.42 -16.28 -3.06
CA GLU A 240 -1.16 -16.17 -3.79
C GLU A 240 -1.29 -15.20 -4.99
N THR A 241 -2.40 -15.33 -5.74
CA THR A 241 -2.68 -14.39 -6.85
C THR A 241 -2.85 -12.95 -6.34
N MET A 242 -3.55 -12.75 -5.22
CA MET A 242 -3.71 -11.42 -4.61
C MET A 242 -2.38 -10.85 -4.11
N ALA A 243 -1.47 -11.67 -3.57
CA ALA A 243 -0.14 -11.25 -3.17
C ALA A 243 0.66 -10.68 -4.35
N LEU A 244 0.59 -11.34 -5.52
CA LEU A 244 1.21 -10.84 -6.75
C LEU A 244 0.49 -9.60 -7.28
N ALA A 245 -0.85 -9.61 -7.30
CA ALA A 245 -1.65 -8.56 -7.92
C ALA A 245 -1.46 -7.19 -7.23
N GLN A 246 -1.39 -7.16 -5.89
CA GLN A 246 -1.14 -5.93 -5.15
C GLN A 246 0.27 -5.37 -5.44
N TYR A 247 1.28 -6.22 -5.58
CA TYR A 247 2.63 -5.79 -5.96
C TYR A 247 2.62 -5.17 -7.36
N ILE A 248 1.91 -5.78 -8.33
CA ILE A 248 1.79 -5.24 -9.69
C ILE A 248 1.11 -3.86 -9.67
N ALA A 249 0.04 -3.67 -8.87
CA ALA A 249 -0.56 -2.35 -8.66
C ALA A 249 0.46 -1.35 -8.10
N GLY A 250 1.26 -1.78 -7.11
CA GLY A 250 2.34 -0.96 -6.54
C GLY A 250 3.38 -0.50 -7.54
N MET A 251 3.74 -1.37 -8.48
CA MET A 251 4.66 -0.99 -9.58
C MET A 251 4.13 0.21 -10.38
N GLY A 252 2.82 0.27 -10.61
CA GLY A 252 2.17 1.34 -11.36
C GLY A 252 2.00 2.60 -10.53
N PHE A 253 1.08 2.59 -9.55
CA PHE A 253 0.67 3.80 -8.85
C PHE A 253 1.80 4.53 -8.12
N SER A 254 2.79 3.80 -7.61
CA SER A 254 3.97 4.40 -6.97
C SER A 254 4.72 5.36 -7.88
N ASN A 255 4.66 5.15 -9.18
CA ASN A 255 5.39 5.94 -10.18
C ASN A 255 4.55 7.03 -10.85
N VAL A 256 3.22 6.99 -10.73
CA VAL A 256 2.33 7.93 -11.44
C VAL A 256 1.40 8.72 -10.53
N GLY A 257 1.27 8.28 -9.26
CA GLY A 257 0.38 8.90 -8.28
C GLY A 257 -1.04 8.34 -8.33
N LEU A 258 -1.87 8.88 -7.47
CA LEU A 258 -3.25 8.46 -7.20
C LEU A 258 -4.24 9.59 -7.52
N GLY A 259 -5.39 9.60 -6.84
CA GLY A 259 -6.45 10.56 -7.03
C GLY A 259 -7.27 10.80 -5.75
N ILE A 260 -8.51 11.28 -5.92
CA ILE A 260 -9.33 11.75 -4.80
C ILE A 260 -9.97 10.64 -3.97
N VAL A 261 -9.95 9.37 -4.37
CA VAL A 261 -10.34 8.28 -3.46
C VAL A 261 -9.41 8.30 -2.25
N HIS A 262 -8.10 8.29 -2.50
CA HIS A 262 -7.10 8.36 -1.43
C HIS A 262 -7.14 9.67 -0.67
N SER A 263 -7.30 10.80 -1.37
CA SER A 263 -7.44 12.11 -0.72
C SER A 263 -8.62 12.17 0.26
N MET A 264 -9.74 11.50 -0.05
CA MET A 264 -10.90 11.43 0.82
C MET A 264 -10.76 10.36 1.91
N ALA A 265 -10.02 9.28 1.65
CA ALA A 265 -9.79 8.21 2.62
C ALA A 265 -8.84 8.63 3.77
N HIS A 266 -7.85 9.46 3.50
CA HIS A 266 -6.89 9.92 4.50
C HIS A 266 -7.57 10.67 5.66
N PRO A 267 -8.45 11.65 5.45
CA PRO A 267 -9.20 12.30 6.53
C PRO A 267 -10.09 11.33 7.31
N LEU A 268 -10.72 10.35 6.66
CA LEU A 268 -11.50 9.34 7.36
C LEU A 268 -10.65 8.52 8.34
N GLY A 269 -9.42 8.21 7.95
CA GLY A 269 -8.46 7.59 8.85
C GLY A 269 -8.02 8.51 9.99
N ALA A 270 -7.81 9.81 9.72
CA ALA A 270 -7.33 10.76 10.72
C ALA A 270 -8.39 11.16 11.75
N PHE A 271 -9.65 11.34 11.32
CA PHE A 271 -10.76 11.81 12.16
C PHE A 271 -11.49 10.67 12.89
N TYR A 272 -11.59 9.49 12.24
CA TYR A 272 -12.45 8.39 12.70
C TYR A 272 -11.69 7.09 12.94
N ASP A 273 -10.37 7.08 12.74
CA ASP A 273 -9.55 5.87 12.77
C ASP A 273 -10.09 4.74 11.85
N THR A 274 -10.76 5.15 10.77
CA THR A 274 -11.28 4.22 9.77
C THR A 274 -10.13 3.46 9.12
N PRO A 275 -10.18 2.12 9.05
CA PRO A 275 -9.16 1.36 8.35
C PRO A 275 -9.05 1.82 6.89
N HIS A 276 -7.83 2.11 6.42
CA HIS A 276 -7.56 2.74 5.12
C HIS A 276 -8.25 2.03 3.95
N GLY A 277 -8.10 0.70 3.86
CA GLY A 277 -8.73 -0.07 2.78
C GLY A 277 -10.26 -0.08 2.84
N VAL A 278 -10.88 0.07 4.03
CA VAL A 278 -12.33 0.23 4.15
C VAL A 278 -12.77 1.58 3.59
N ALA A 279 -12.06 2.66 3.94
CA ALA A 279 -12.35 3.99 3.44
C ALA A 279 -12.24 4.04 1.91
N ASN A 280 -11.14 3.55 1.34
CA ASN A 280 -10.94 3.49 -0.10
C ASN A 280 -12.03 2.68 -0.81
N ALA A 281 -12.34 1.49 -0.30
CA ALA A 281 -13.33 0.59 -0.88
C ALA A 281 -14.74 1.20 -0.93
N LEU A 282 -15.13 1.91 0.13
CA LEU A 282 -16.42 2.59 0.22
C LEU A 282 -16.51 3.75 -0.79
N LEU A 283 -15.44 4.54 -0.89
CA LEU A 283 -15.42 5.76 -1.71
C LEU A 283 -15.26 5.48 -3.21
N LEU A 284 -14.55 4.41 -3.57
CA LEU A 284 -14.14 4.11 -4.94
C LEU A 284 -15.29 4.20 -5.98
N PRO A 285 -16.46 3.56 -5.80
CA PRO A 285 -17.50 3.59 -6.83
C PRO A 285 -18.04 5.01 -7.09
N TYR A 286 -18.14 5.84 -6.04
CA TYR A 286 -18.65 7.21 -6.13
C TYR A 286 -17.65 8.13 -6.84
N VAL A 287 -16.36 7.98 -6.52
CA VAL A 287 -15.30 8.74 -7.18
C VAL A 287 -15.13 8.30 -8.64
N MET A 288 -15.33 7.01 -8.95
CA MET A 288 -15.34 6.56 -10.34
C MET A 288 -16.45 7.27 -11.15
N GLU A 289 -17.66 7.37 -10.59
CA GLU A 289 -18.77 8.12 -11.24
C GLU A 289 -18.40 9.59 -11.43
N TYR A 290 -17.79 10.22 -10.43
CA TYR A 290 -17.33 11.61 -10.53
C TYR A 290 -16.28 11.77 -11.63
N ASN A 291 -15.27 10.92 -11.65
CA ASN A 291 -14.15 10.96 -12.61
C ASN A 291 -14.55 10.56 -14.03
N ALA A 292 -15.71 9.95 -14.22
CA ALA A 292 -16.25 9.64 -15.55
C ALA A 292 -16.52 10.90 -16.40
N GLU A 293 -16.67 12.07 -15.79
CA GLU A 293 -16.82 13.34 -16.49
C GLU A 293 -15.46 14.04 -16.77
N SER A 294 -14.39 13.25 -16.93
CA SER A 294 -13.03 13.71 -17.20
C SER A 294 -12.49 13.14 -18.53
N PRO A 295 -11.31 13.57 -18.98
CA PRO A 295 -10.61 12.95 -20.13
C PRO A 295 -10.31 11.45 -19.94
N ALA A 296 -10.39 10.91 -18.72
CA ALA A 296 -10.21 9.49 -18.46
C ALA A 296 -11.44 8.62 -18.83
N LYS A 297 -12.60 9.21 -19.16
CA LYS A 297 -13.83 8.49 -19.51
C LYS A 297 -13.63 7.29 -20.46
N PRO A 298 -12.89 7.40 -21.57
CA PRO A 298 -12.67 6.27 -22.47
C PRO A 298 -11.92 5.08 -21.85
N LYS A 299 -11.16 5.29 -20.76
CA LYS A 299 -10.43 4.25 -20.07
C LYS A 299 -11.34 3.27 -19.32
N TYR A 300 -12.58 3.66 -19.00
CA TYR A 300 -13.50 2.84 -18.21
C TYR A 300 -13.94 1.56 -18.91
N LYS A 301 -13.97 1.53 -20.26
CA LYS A 301 -14.21 0.28 -21.01
C LYS A 301 -13.12 -0.76 -20.73
N ALA A 302 -11.88 -0.32 -20.65
CA ALA A 302 -10.76 -1.22 -20.31
C ALA A 302 -10.82 -1.68 -18.85
N ILE A 303 -11.21 -0.79 -17.91
CA ILE A 303 -11.47 -1.17 -16.51
C ILE A 303 -12.59 -2.21 -16.45
N ALA A 304 -13.74 -1.98 -17.12
CA ALA A 304 -14.85 -2.93 -17.16
C ALA A 304 -14.40 -4.30 -17.68
N LYS A 305 -13.63 -4.32 -18.78
CA LYS A 305 -13.07 -5.54 -19.34
C LYS A 305 -12.16 -6.27 -18.33
N ALA A 306 -11.25 -5.56 -17.69
CA ALA A 306 -10.35 -6.10 -16.68
C ALA A 306 -11.12 -6.63 -15.46
N MET A 307 -12.26 -6.00 -15.11
CA MET A 307 -13.20 -6.49 -14.08
C MET A 307 -14.03 -7.72 -14.53
N GLY A 308 -13.79 -8.25 -15.73
CA GLY A 308 -14.47 -9.46 -16.24
C GLY A 308 -15.78 -9.21 -16.98
N VAL A 309 -16.17 -7.95 -17.25
CA VAL A 309 -17.37 -7.63 -18.03
C VAL A 309 -17.18 -8.02 -19.50
N GLN A 310 -18.14 -8.75 -20.05
CA GLN A 310 -18.11 -9.20 -21.44
C GLN A 310 -18.71 -8.15 -22.38
N GLY A 311 -18.31 -8.17 -23.66
CA GLY A 311 -18.88 -7.33 -24.73
C GLY A 311 -18.47 -5.85 -24.66
N THR A 312 -17.45 -5.52 -23.88
CA THR A 312 -16.98 -4.14 -23.67
C THR A 312 -16.49 -3.45 -24.95
N GLU A 313 -16.09 -4.23 -25.96
CA GLU A 313 -15.64 -3.73 -27.26
C GLU A 313 -16.77 -3.03 -28.06
N ASN A 314 -18.03 -3.39 -27.78
CA ASN A 314 -19.20 -2.84 -28.43
C ASN A 314 -19.90 -1.73 -27.63
N MET A 315 -19.42 -1.43 -26.43
CA MET A 315 -19.99 -0.42 -25.55
C MET A 315 -19.61 1.00 -25.99
N THR A 316 -20.52 1.94 -25.76
CA THR A 316 -20.17 3.38 -25.72
C THR A 316 -19.33 3.65 -24.48
N ASP A 317 -18.74 4.84 -24.39
CA ASP A 317 -17.96 5.22 -23.21
C ASP A 317 -18.87 5.31 -21.95
N GLU A 318 -20.10 5.79 -22.09
CA GLU A 318 -21.11 5.85 -21.03
C GLU A 318 -21.48 4.45 -20.52
N GLU A 319 -21.70 3.50 -21.41
CA GLU A 319 -21.97 2.10 -21.07
C GLU A 319 -20.76 1.46 -20.37
N GLY A 320 -19.54 1.78 -20.84
CA GLY A 320 -18.30 1.33 -20.22
C GLY A 320 -18.12 1.86 -18.78
N VAL A 321 -18.44 3.13 -18.56
CA VAL A 321 -18.44 3.74 -17.20
C VAL A 321 -19.41 2.99 -16.29
N LYS A 322 -20.68 2.86 -16.72
CA LYS A 322 -21.70 2.16 -15.93
C LYS A 322 -21.30 0.73 -15.60
N ALA A 323 -20.77 0.00 -16.58
CA ALA A 323 -20.34 -1.37 -16.43
C ALA A 323 -19.15 -1.51 -15.44
N ALA A 324 -18.16 -0.62 -15.52
CA ALA A 324 -17.02 -0.62 -14.61
C ALA A 324 -17.43 -0.33 -13.16
N VAL A 325 -18.23 0.72 -12.93
CA VAL A 325 -18.72 1.09 -11.61
C VAL A 325 -19.57 -0.01 -10.99
N GLU A 326 -20.46 -0.61 -11.78
CA GLU A 326 -21.32 -1.70 -11.32
C GLU A 326 -20.51 -2.95 -10.95
N ALA A 327 -19.49 -3.29 -11.73
CA ALA A 327 -18.60 -4.41 -11.45
C ALA A 327 -17.85 -4.21 -10.11
N VAL A 328 -17.33 -3.00 -9.86
CA VAL A 328 -16.67 -2.66 -8.58
C VAL A 328 -17.67 -2.74 -7.42
N ARG A 329 -18.87 -2.16 -7.55
CA ARG A 329 -19.92 -2.24 -6.51
C ARG A 329 -20.30 -3.68 -6.20
N LYS A 330 -20.49 -4.50 -7.23
CA LYS A 330 -20.83 -5.92 -7.07
C LYS A 330 -19.75 -6.68 -6.29
N LEU A 331 -18.48 -6.46 -6.62
CA LEU A 331 -17.36 -7.08 -5.92
C LEU A 331 -17.34 -6.61 -4.45
N SER A 332 -17.40 -5.31 -4.21
CA SER A 332 -17.42 -4.69 -2.88
C SER A 332 -18.55 -5.26 -1.99
N LEU A 333 -19.77 -5.34 -2.53
CA LEU A 333 -20.91 -5.93 -1.83
C LEU A 333 -20.69 -7.42 -1.51
N SER A 334 -20.14 -8.19 -2.45
CA SER A 334 -19.95 -9.64 -2.31
C SER A 334 -18.98 -10.02 -1.18
N ILE A 335 -18.14 -9.11 -0.75
CA ILE A 335 -17.13 -9.28 0.32
C ILE A 335 -17.45 -8.42 1.56
N ASN A 336 -18.70 -7.94 1.67
CA ASN A 336 -19.23 -7.21 2.83
C ASN A 336 -18.50 -5.90 3.17
N ILE A 337 -18.08 -5.13 2.18
CA ILE A 337 -17.57 -3.78 2.39
C ILE A 337 -18.75 -2.83 2.71
N PRO A 338 -18.62 -1.93 3.70
CA PRO A 338 -19.60 -0.87 3.95
C PRO A 338 -19.85 -0.03 2.69
N GLN A 339 -21.10 0.39 2.46
CA GLN A 339 -21.48 1.12 1.26
C GLN A 339 -21.79 2.59 1.52
N LYS A 340 -21.90 3.00 2.77
CA LYS A 340 -22.29 4.35 3.17
C LYS A 340 -21.45 4.85 4.35
N LEU A 341 -21.18 6.16 4.37
CA LEU A 341 -20.36 6.80 5.39
C LEU A 341 -20.91 6.60 6.81
N HIS A 342 -22.24 6.58 7.00
CA HIS A 342 -22.83 6.35 8.31
C HIS A 342 -22.58 4.93 8.87
N GLU A 343 -22.31 3.94 8.00
CA GLU A 343 -21.97 2.58 8.41
C GLU A 343 -20.57 2.50 9.05
N ILE A 344 -19.74 3.51 8.82
CA ILE A 344 -18.42 3.70 9.43
C ILE A 344 -18.42 4.86 10.43
N ASN A 345 -19.61 5.24 10.96
CA ASN A 345 -19.85 6.24 11.99
C ASN A 345 -19.47 7.70 11.61
N VAL A 346 -19.32 8.00 10.34
CA VAL A 346 -19.08 9.38 9.88
C VAL A 346 -20.32 10.23 10.09
N LYS A 347 -20.13 11.41 10.71
CA LYS A 347 -21.20 12.34 10.99
C LYS A 347 -21.35 13.38 9.89
N GLU A 348 -22.59 13.80 9.63
CA GLU A 348 -22.89 14.81 8.62
C GLU A 348 -22.25 16.17 8.94
N GLU A 349 -22.15 16.51 10.22
CA GLU A 349 -21.54 17.77 10.70
C GLU A 349 -20.04 17.88 10.35
N ASP A 350 -19.33 16.76 10.18
CA ASP A 350 -17.90 16.72 9.90
C ASP A 350 -17.57 16.72 8.39
N LEU A 351 -18.60 16.58 7.52
CA LEU A 351 -18.38 16.47 6.07
C LEU A 351 -17.62 17.65 5.47
N LYS A 352 -17.87 18.87 6.02
CA LYS A 352 -17.17 20.07 5.55
C LYS A 352 -15.68 20.00 5.85
N ASP A 353 -15.29 19.63 7.07
CA ASP A 353 -13.89 19.58 7.49
C ASP A 353 -13.16 18.42 6.78
N LEU A 354 -13.83 17.27 6.61
CA LEU A 354 -13.33 16.16 5.81
C LEU A 354 -13.09 16.58 4.35
N SER A 355 -14.01 17.35 3.74
CA SER A 355 -13.86 17.83 2.37
C SER A 355 -12.69 18.80 2.21
N VAL A 356 -12.49 19.71 3.16
CA VAL A 356 -11.36 20.65 3.17
C VAL A 356 -10.04 19.89 3.32
N ALA A 357 -9.99 18.90 4.21
CA ALA A 357 -8.80 18.08 4.41
C ALA A 357 -8.47 17.28 3.13
N ALA A 358 -9.48 16.67 2.50
CA ALA A 358 -9.33 15.95 1.24
C ALA A 358 -8.85 16.84 0.09
N PHE A 359 -9.40 18.04 -0.03
CA PHE A 359 -9.00 19.00 -1.07
C PHE A 359 -7.51 19.37 -0.98
N ASN A 360 -6.99 19.51 0.24
CA ASN A 360 -5.58 19.85 0.49
C ASN A 360 -4.63 18.63 0.51
N ASP A 361 -5.14 17.44 0.27
CA ASP A 361 -4.33 16.21 0.27
C ASP A 361 -3.42 16.14 -0.97
N VAL A 362 -2.25 15.55 -0.81
CA VAL A 362 -1.23 15.43 -1.86
C VAL A 362 -1.71 14.63 -3.08
N CYS A 363 -2.62 13.68 -2.91
CA CYS A 363 -3.13 12.84 -4.00
C CYS A 363 -4.11 13.59 -4.91
N THR A 364 -4.73 14.69 -4.43
CA THR A 364 -5.76 15.47 -5.16
C THR A 364 -5.23 15.99 -6.50
N GLY A 365 -3.97 16.42 -6.54
CA GLY A 365 -3.35 16.92 -7.76
C GLY A 365 -3.28 15.92 -8.92
N GLY A 366 -3.25 14.61 -8.61
CA GLY A 366 -3.23 13.53 -9.59
C GLY A 366 -4.60 13.19 -10.21
N ASN A 367 -5.70 13.64 -9.60
CA ASN A 367 -7.04 13.26 -10.05
C ASN A 367 -7.32 13.72 -11.49
N PRO A 368 -7.94 12.85 -12.35
CA PRO A 368 -8.17 13.20 -13.76
C PRO A 368 -9.19 14.31 -13.96
N ARG A 369 -10.17 14.46 -13.06
CA ARG A 369 -11.14 15.56 -13.04
C ARG A 369 -10.68 16.62 -12.04
N GLU A 370 -10.83 17.89 -12.38
CA GLU A 370 -10.62 19.00 -11.43
C GLU A 370 -11.61 18.93 -10.26
N THR A 371 -11.12 19.23 -9.07
CA THR A 371 -11.85 19.14 -7.80
C THR A 371 -12.02 20.51 -7.17
#